data_4f88f68a9cf83de39417919ac325aad3
#
_entry.id   4f88f68a9cf83de39417919ac325aad3
#
_cell.length_a   1.000
_cell.length_b   1.000
_cell.length_c   1.000
_cell.angle_alpha   90.00
_cell.angle_beta   90.00
_cell.angle_gamma   90.00
#
_symmetry.space_group_name_H-M   'P 1'
#
loop_
_entity.id
_entity.type
_entity.pdbx_description
1 polymer ?
#
loop_
_entity_poly.entity_id
_entity_poly.type
_entity_poly.pdbx_seq_one_letter_code
_entity_poly.pdbx_strand_id
1 'polypeptide(L)'
;MEKIISRIRNAACTSDILKAREDYLRLYSEYHTMSALAYMRYSINTADEFYSAENDHYDEIGPAVHSLIADYAAALLDSPFRAELERELSPLLFQSMELQRKAISPVIVDDMVEENRLISEYSKLMAGMEFDFRGGKLPRPALLGYLKDSDRSTRREAMECLGTTLEKNSAELDRIFDSLVHVRDRMAKKLGYDNFIELGYCRMNRLCYDRQAVAEFRRNVLRDIVPVVSALRTENAKRMGIEDYELYDNEVLIPGGDPRPCGKDGIFAAAREMYHAMSRETGEFIDMMLENEAFDVDSRKNKWGGGYCTEFVKYRQPFILANFDGTAGDVDVVTHEAGHALNAWLIADNRFALELDCGGMETAETHSMSMEFFAWPYMEKFFGTGAAAYRYMHALDAFSFIPYGTAVDEFQHIIYAHPDMTPAERNAAWLGLEKKYRPHISVEGIPYLERGTRWQYQMHIYESPFYYIDYCLAQTAAFNFLLASLDDYEDAFSKYMHFSRQGGERLWTELLTEAGFASPFTPGALGELASRVGTLLEKIKI
;
A
#
# COMPACT_ATOMS: atom_id res chain seq x y z
N MET A 1 -28.70 -1.88 12.81
CA MET A 1 -27.99 -3.14 12.46
C MET A 1 -28.55 -4.33 13.24
N GLU A 2 -28.58 -4.37 14.58
CA GLU A 2 -29.03 -5.52 15.40
C GLU A 2 -30.39 -6.13 14.98
N LYS A 3 -31.42 -5.28 14.73
CA LYS A 3 -32.74 -5.76 14.28
C LYS A 3 -32.67 -6.44 12.89
N ILE A 4 -31.79 -5.98 12.02
CA ILE A 4 -31.60 -6.58 10.68
C ILE A 4 -30.89 -7.93 10.81
N ILE A 5 -29.85 -8.00 11.62
CA ILE A 5 -29.11 -9.25 11.93
C ILE A 5 -30.07 -10.28 12.54
N SER A 6 -30.95 -9.85 13.45
CA SER A 6 -31.98 -10.72 14.02
C SER A 6 -32.98 -11.25 12.97
N ARG A 7 -33.34 -10.43 11.97
CA ARG A 7 -34.17 -10.89 10.82
C ARG A 7 -33.45 -11.96 9.99
N ILE A 8 -32.14 -11.79 9.74
CA ILE A 8 -31.32 -12.80 9.04
C ILE A 8 -31.30 -14.11 9.83
N ARG A 9 -31.02 -14.07 11.13
CA ARG A 9 -30.96 -15.26 12.00
C ARG A 9 -32.30 -16.03 12.10
N ASN A 10 -33.43 -15.32 11.99
CA ASN A 10 -34.77 -15.89 12.11
C ASN A 10 -35.50 -16.04 10.75
N ALA A 11 -34.81 -15.90 9.63
CA ALA A 11 -35.40 -15.98 8.32
C ALA A 11 -35.94 -17.39 8.02
N ALA A 12 -37.07 -17.45 7.35
CA ALA A 12 -37.71 -18.72 6.96
C ALA A 12 -37.22 -19.24 5.59
N CYS A 13 -36.59 -18.37 4.80
CA CYS A 13 -36.07 -18.72 3.46
C CYS A 13 -34.95 -17.76 3.02
N THR A 14 -34.20 -18.14 1.99
CA THR A 14 -33.14 -17.34 1.38
C THR A 14 -33.59 -15.94 0.95
N SER A 15 -34.80 -15.83 0.36
CA SER A 15 -35.35 -14.52 -0.06
C SER A 15 -35.52 -13.53 1.08
N ASP A 16 -35.85 -13.98 2.29
CA ASP A 16 -35.98 -13.09 3.47
C ASP A 16 -34.61 -12.60 3.93
N ILE A 17 -33.56 -13.46 3.83
CA ILE A 17 -32.19 -13.08 4.13
C ILE A 17 -31.68 -12.04 3.11
N LEU A 18 -31.91 -12.24 1.83
CA LEU A 18 -31.48 -11.31 0.78
C LEU A 18 -32.12 -9.92 0.96
N LYS A 19 -33.41 -9.85 1.29
CA LYS A 19 -34.08 -8.58 1.62
C LYS A 19 -33.49 -7.91 2.86
N ALA A 20 -33.18 -8.69 3.88
CA ALA A 20 -32.55 -8.16 5.08
C ALA A 20 -31.12 -7.66 4.81
N ARG A 21 -30.37 -8.35 3.94
CA ARG A 21 -29.06 -7.91 3.45
C ARG A 21 -29.14 -6.56 2.72
N GLU A 22 -30.12 -6.33 1.86
CA GLU A 22 -30.32 -5.03 1.20
C GLU A 22 -30.49 -3.90 2.21
N ASP A 23 -31.30 -4.12 3.26
CA ASP A 23 -31.47 -3.16 4.34
C ASP A 23 -30.17 -2.93 5.14
N TYR A 24 -29.37 -4.00 5.35
CA TYR A 24 -28.07 -3.92 6.01
C TYR A 24 -27.09 -3.08 5.17
N LEU A 25 -26.93 -3.38 3.89
CA LEU A 25 -26.01 -2.68 3.00
C LEU A 25 -26.36 -1.19 2.87
N ARG A 26 -27.66 -0.85 2.81
CA ARG A 26 -28.11 0.54 2.80
C ARG A 26 -27.68 1.28 4.07
N LEU A 27 -27.87 0.67 5.25
CA LEU A 27 -27.50 1.27 6.52
C LEU A 27 -25.98 1.34 6.69
N TYR A 28 -25.27 0.31 6.24
CA TYR A 28 -23.81 0.28 6.28
C TYR A 28 -23.20 1.31 5.34
N SER A 29 -23.74 1.49 4.14
CA SER A 29 -23.36 2.56 3.20
C SER A 29 -23.51 3.96 3.82
N GLU A 30 -24.59 4.21 4.57
CA GLU A 30 -24.79 5.47 5.29
C GLU A 30 -23.72 5.69 6.36
N TYR A 31 -23.45 4.67 7.19
CA TYR A 31 -22.42 4.73 8.22
C TYR A 31 -21.04 4.97 7.61
N HIS A 32 -20.66 4.17 6.62
CA HIS A 32 -19.36 4.28 5.93
C HIS A 32 -19.15 5.68 5.35
N THR A 33 -20.16 6.18 4.62
CA THR A 33 -20.09 7.51 4.02
C THR A 33 -19.93 8.61 5.08
N MET A 34 -20.67 8.55 6.18
CA MET A 34 -20.59 9.60 7.21
C MET A 34 -19.28 9.54 7.99
N SER A 35 -18.78 8.34 8.29
CA SER A 35 -17.46 8.15 8.90
C SER A 35 -16.33 8.68 7.98
N ALA A 36 -16.36 8.32 6.69
CA ALA A 36 -15.39 8.80 5.71
C ALA A 36 -15.43 10.34 5.55
N LEU A 37 -16.62 10.95 5.57
CA LEU A 37 -16.77 12.40 5.54
C LEU A 37 -16.22 13.08 6.79
N ALA A 38 -16.46 12.53 7.98
CA ALA A 38 -15.92 13.05 9.24
C ALA A 38 -14.39 13.00 9.22
N TYR A 39 -13.80 11.84 8.86
CA TYR A 39 -12.36 11.68 8.74
C TYR A 39 -11.75 12.62 7.70
N MET A 40 -12.35 12.74 6.52
CA MET A 40 -11.88 13.64 5.45
C MET A 40 -11.88 15.09 5.93
N ARG A 41 -12.97 15.58 6.55
CA ARG A 41 -13.06 16.94 7.06
C ARG A 41 -12.04 17.21 8.17
N TYR A 42 -11.86 16.25 9.07
CA TYR A 42 -10.80 16.30 10.07
C TYR A 42 -9.42 16.36 9.42
N SER A 43 -9.12 15.51 8.43
CA SER A 43 -7.83 15.49 7.73
C SER A 43 -7.54 16.80 6.98
N ILE A 44 -8.55 17.47 6.45
CA ILE A 44 -8.45 18.77 5.79
C ILE A 44 -8.00 19.86 6.77
N ASN A 45 -8.47 19.83 8.02
CA ASN A 45 -8.08 20.78 9.07
C ASN A 45 -8.22 20.14 10.46
N THR A 46 -7.12 19.57 10.96
CA THR A 46 -7.08 18.90 12.27
C THR A 46 -7.30 19.83 13.48
N ALA A 47 -7.32 21.14 13.27
CA ALA A 47 -7.62 22.14 14.30
C ALA A 47 -9.11 22.57 14.31
N ASP A 48 -9.94 22.03 13.44
CA ASP A 48 -11.38 22.27 13.46
C ASP A 48 -12.03 21.45 14.60
N GLU A 49 -12.50 22.16 15.61
CA GLU A 49 -13.04 21.50 16.82
C GLU A 49 -14.31 20.68 16.54
N PHE A 50 -15.14 21.09 15.58
CA PHE A 50 -16.35 20.35 15.23
C PHE A 50 -15.99 19.03 14.52
N TYR A 51 -15.15 19.06 13.49
CA TYR A 51 -14.77 17.85 12.75
C TYR A 51 -13.83 16.96 13.53
N SER A 52 -13.02 17.50 14.46
CA SER A 52 -12.28 16.68 15.42
C SER A 52 -13.24 15.90 16.33
N ALA A 53 -14.26 16.54 16.88
CA ALA A 53 -15.25 15.87 17.71
C ALA A 53 -16.11 14.84 16.93
N GLU A 54 -16.43 15.13 15.66
CA GLU A 54 -17.13 14.16 14.79
C GLU A 54 -16.24 12.92 14.52
N ASN A 55 -14.94 13.12 14.22
CA ASN A 55 -14.02 12.01 14.03
C ASN A 55 -13.88 11.17 15.31
N ASP A 56 -13.69 11.82 16.46
CA ASP A 56 -13.60 11.17 17.77
C ASP A 56 -14.87 10.33 18.06
N HIS A 57 -16.06 10.84 17.65
CA HIS A 57 -17.31 10.08 17.77
C HIS A 57 -17.30 8.79 16.95
N TYR A 58 -16.84 8.84 15.68
CA TYR A 58 -16.72 7.63 14.85
C TYR A 58 -15.65 6.67 15.36
N ASP A 59 -14.57 7.17 15.93
CA ASP A 59 -13.54 6.35 16.58
C ASP A 59 -14.10 5.65 17.83
N GLU A 60 -14.96 6.33 18.62
CA GLU A 60 -15.60 5.77 19.81
C GLU A 60 -16.62 4.66 19.46
N ILE A 61 -17.46 4.88 18.45
CA ILE A 61 -18.49 3.90 18.05
C ILE A 61 -17.96 2.80 17.12
N GLY A 62 -16.83 3.01 16.48
CA GLY A 62 -16.22 2.09 15.50
C GLY A 62 -16.13 0.64 15.98
N PRO A 63 -15.58 0.36 17.18
CA PRO A 63 -15.49 -1.00 17.71
C PRO A 63 -16.86 -1.71 17.84
N ALA A 64 -17.91 -0.97 18.25
CA ALA A 64 -19.26 -1.53 18.32
C ALA A 64 -19.85 -1.83 16.93
N VAL A 65 -19.57 -0.98 15.94
CA VAL A 65 -20.00 -1.24 14.55
C VAL A 65 -19.24 -2.43 13.97
N HIS A 66 -17.94 -2.54 14.19
CA HIS A 66 -17.15 -3.70 13.76
C HIS A 66 -17.66 -5.01 14.37
N SER A 67 -18.11 -4.99 15.64
CA SER A 67 -18.78 -6.15 16.25
C SER A 67 -20.07 -6.51 15.52
N LEU A 68 -20.87 -5.52 15.11
CA LEU A 68 -22.11 -5.77 14.35
C LEU A 68 -21.84 -6.27 12.92
N ILE A 69 -20.75 -5.85 12.30
CA ILE A 69 -20.30 -6.40 10.99
C ILE A 69 -19.93 -7.88 11.15
N ALA A 70 -19.19 -8.23 12.21
CA ALA A 70 -18.83 -9.62 12.51
C ALA A 70 -20.09 -10.47 12.83
N ASP A 71 -21.05 -9.92 13.57
CA ASP A 71 -22.34 -10.55 13.84
C ASP A 71 -23.19 -10.79 12.59
N TYR A 72 -23.16 -9.85 11.64
CA TYR A 72 -23.79 -9.98 10.33
C TYR A 72 -23.13 -11.12 9.52
N ALA A 73 -21.81 -11.14 9.42
CA ALA A 73 -21.06 -12.20 8.75
C ALA A 73 -21.36 -13.57 9.38
N ALA A 74 -21.37 -13.67 10.72
CA ALA A 74 -21.73 -14.89 11.43
C ALA A 74 -23.17 -15.34 11.14
N ALA A 75 -24.13 -14.41 11.05
CA ALA A 75 -25.52 -14.74 10.73
C ALA A 75 -25.69 -15.33 9.32
N LEU A 76 -24.90 -14.90 8.35
CA LEU A 76 -24.88 -15.49 7.01
C LEU A 76 -24.17 -16.85 6.99
N LEU A 77 -22.99 -16.94 7.62
CA LEU A 77 -22.17 -18.16 7.67
C LEU A 77 -22.87 -19.33 8.37
N ASP A 78 -23.60 -19.03 9.45
CA ASP A 78 -24.29 -20.04 10.29
C ASP A 78 -25.73 -20.29 9.86
N SER A 79 -26.18 -19.65 8.76
CA SER A 79 -27.53 -19.82 8.22
C SER A 79 -27.78 -21.24 7.73
N PRO A 80 -28.96 -21.83 8.01
CA PRO A 80 -29.35 -23.11 7.40
C PRO A 80 -29.49 -23.03 5.86
N PHE A 81 -29.58 -21.82 5.30
CA PHE A 81 -29.67 -21.55 3.86
C PHE A 81 -28.32 -21.21 3.24
N ARG A 82 -27.21 -21.39 3.94
CA ARG A 82 -25.85 -21.01 3.50
C ARG A 82 -25.54 -21.50 2.08
N ALA A 83 -25.80 -22.76 1.78
CA ALA A 83 -25.49 -23.32 0.45
C ALA A 83 -26.29 -22.67 -0.71
N GLU A 84 -27.48 -22.14 -0.42
CA GLU A 84 -28.25 -21.35 -1.38
C GLU A 84 -27.70 -19.93 -1.49
N LEU A 85 -27.35 -19.32 -0.38
CA LEU A 85 -26.75 -17.97 -0.34
C LEU A 85 -25.42 -17.90 -1.09
N GLU A 86 -24.56 -18.91 -0.93
CA GLU A 86 -23.29 -18.99 -1.67
C GLU A 86 -23.49 -19.04 -3.20
N ARG A 87 -24.57 -19.66 -3.68
CA ARG A 87 -24.92 -19.70 -5.11
C ARG A 87 -25.54 -18.39 -5.61
N GLU A 88 -26.35 -17.74 -4.79
CA GLU A 88 -27.05 -16.50 -5.14
C GLU A 88 -26.16 -15.25 -5.03
N LEU A 89 -25.22 -15.26 -4.08
CA LEU A 89 -24.28 -14.18 -3.85
C LEU A 89 -22.92 -14.48 -4.50
N SER A 90 -21.95 -14.88 -3.71
CA SER A 90 -20.61 -15.24 -4.20
C SER A 90 -19.93 -16.20 -3.22
N PRO A 91 -19.31 -17.30 -3.67
CA PRO A 91 -18.47 -18.11 -2.80
C PRO A 91 -17.32 -17.33 -2.17
N LEU A 92 -16.74 -16.33 -2.86
CA LEU A 92 -15.65 -15.49 -2.35
C LEU A 92 -16.09 -14.65 -1.16
N LEU A 93 -17.33 -14.15 -1.17
CA LEU A 93 -17.88 -13.43 -0.03
C LEU A 93 -17.87 -14.30 1.24
N PHE A 94 -18.30 -15.53 1.14
CA PHE A 94 -18.31 -16.47 2.26
C PHE A 94 -16.90 -16.89 2.70
N GLN A 95 -15.99 -17.07 1.75
CA GLN A 95 -14.58 -17.36 2.05
C GLN A 95 -13.92 -16.18 2.80
N SER A 96 -14.16 -14.94 2.36
CA SER A 96 -13.68 -13.74 3.04
C SER A 96 -14.23 -13.65 4.47
N MET A 97 -15.55 -13.82 4.64
CA MET A 97 -16.19 -13.84 5.98
C MET A 97 -15.63 -14.94 6.89
N GLU A 98 -15.34 -16.13 6.35
CA GLU A 98 -14.70 -17.21 7.11
C GLU A 98 -13.29 -16.86 7.54
N LEU A 99 -12.51 -16.22 6.66
CA LEU A 99 -11.15 -15.78 6.98
C LEU A 99 -11.16 -14.74 8.08
N GLN A 100 -12.05 -13.74 7.98
CA GLN A 100 -12.23 -12.73 9.00
C GLN A 100 -12.68 -13.34 10.35
N ARG A 101 -13.61 -14.31 10.35
CA ARG A 101 -14.02 -15.05 11.55
C ARG A 101 -12.87 -15.80 12.22
N LYS A 102 -11.90 -16.32 11.43
CA LYS A 102 -10.70 -16.98 11.96
C LYS A 102 -9.68 -15.99 12.56
N ALA A 103 -9.74 -14.73 12.16
CA ALA A 103 -8.82 -13.69 12.60
C ALA A 103 -9.23 -13.01 13.92
N ILE A 104 -10.49 -13.12 14.34
CA ILE A 104 -11.06 -12.40 15.49
C ILE A 104 -11.82 -13.37 16.38
N SER A 105 -11.61 -13.25 17.70
CA SER A 105 -12.35 -14.00 18.73
C SER A 105 -12.38 -13.18 20.02
N PRO A 106 -13.42 -13.29 20.84
CA PRO A 106 -13.46 -12.67 22.16
C PRO A 106 -12.26 -13.00 23.06
N VAL A 107 -11.61 -14.15 22.85
CA VAL A 107 -10.47 -14.61 23.66
C VAL A 107 -9.19 -13.79 23.44
N ILE A 108 -9.09 -13.00 22.36
CA ILE A 108 -7.93 -12.17 22.03
C ILE A 108 -8.18 -10.67 22.09
N VAL A 109 -9.38 -10.23 22.52
CA VAL A 109 -9.74 -8.79 22.53
C VAL A 109 -8.78 -7.96 23.38
N ASP A 110 -8.42 -8.44 24.58
CA ASP A 110 -7.47 -7.73 25.45
C ASP A 110 -6.08 -7.62 24.81
N ASP A 111 -5.64 -8.66 24.08
CA ASP A 111 -4.37 -8.65 23.36
C ASP A 111 -4.42 -7.67 22.16
N MET A 112 -5.55 -7.56 21.46
CA MET A 112 -5.73 -6.57 20.39
C MET A 112 -5.68 -5.14 20.94
N VAL A 113 -6.24 -4.88 22.11
CA VAL A 113 -6.13 -3.58 22.78
C VAL A 113 -4.68 -3.27 23.13
N GLU A 114 -3.93 -4.27 23.64
CA GLU A 114 -2.49 -4.12 23.92
C GLU A 114 -1.71 -3.85 22.64
N GLU A 115 -1.96 -4.60 21.55
CA GLU A 115 -1.34 -4.39 20.23
C GLU A 115 -1.56 -2.96 19.73
N ASN A 116 -2.82 -2.47 19.73
CA ASN A 116 -3.15 -1.12 19.29
C ASN A 116 -2.46 -0.03 20.14
N ARG A 117 -2.33 -0.24 21.45
CA ARG A 117 -1.59 0.67 22.33
C ARG A 117 -0.11 0.73 21.96
N LEU A 118 0.52 -0.42 21.69
CA LEU A 118 1.93 -0.50 21.29
C LEU A 118 2.17 0.14 19.90
N ILE A 119 1.26 -0.06 18.95
CA ILE A 119 1.30 0.61 17.65
C ILE A 119 1.23 2.14 17.84
N SER A 120 0.32 2.61 18.68
CA SER A 120 0.19 4.05 19.00
C SER A 120 1.44 4.59 19.70
N GLU A 121 2.11 3.81 20.57
CA GLU A 121 3.37 4.18 21.20
C GLU A 121 4.48 4.35 20.15
N TYR A 122 4.59 3.42 19.19
CA TYR A 122 5.56 3.53 18.09
C TYR A 122 5.29 4.77 17.23
N SER A 123 4.06 4.98 16.79
CA SER A 123 3.69 6.13 15.97
C SER A 123 3.99 7.47 16.67
N LYS A 124 3.68 7.57 17.99
CA LYS A 124 3.99 8.75 18.80
C LYS A 124 5.51 8.96 18.96
N LEU A 125 6.27 7.88 19.20
CA LEU A 125 7.72 7.93 19.30
C LEU A 125 8.32 8.45 18.00
N MET A 126 7.93 7.88 16.85
CA MET A 126 8.43 8.27 15.53
C MET A 126 8.05 9.71 15.15
N ALA A 127 6.82 10.12 15.42
CA ALA A 127 6.34 11.49 15.17
C ALA A 127 7.01 12.54 16.08
N GLY A 128 7.35 12.15 17.30
CA GLY A 128 7.99 13.02 18.29
C GLY A 128 9.52 13.14 18.14
N MET A 129 10.15 12.39 17.23
CA MET A 129 11.60 12.47 17.03
C MET A 129 11.98 13.81 16.41
N GLU A 130 12.92 14.50 17.05
CA GLU A 130 13.55 15.70 16.53
C GLU A 130 14.97 15.38 16.07
N PHE A 131 15.32 15.81 14.88
CA PHE A 131 16.61 15.58 14.24
C PHE A 131 17.46 16.85 14.31
N ASP A 132 18.59 16.79 15.01
CA ASP A 132 19.54 17.90 15.13
C ASP A 132 20.38 17.98 13.84
N PHE A 133 19.96 18.80 12.89
CA PHE A 133 20.61 18.89 11.58
C PHE A 133 21.01 20.32 11.25
N ARG A 134 22.31 20.56 11.00
CA ARG A 134 22.90 21.87 10.62
C ARG A 134 22.50 23.04 11.52
N GLY A 135 22.43 22.78 12.83
CA GLY A 135 22.13 23.78 13.83
C GLY A 135 20.64 24.10 14.05
N GLY A 136 19.76 23.35 13.41
CA GLY A 136 18.31 23.38 13.59
C GLY A 136 17.75 22.02 14.02
N LYS A 137 16.53 22.03 14.57
CA LYS A 137 15.76 20.83 14.84
C LYS A 137 14.74 20.62 13.75
N LEU A 138 14.76 19.47 13.11
CA LEU A 138 13.86 19.11 12.01
C LEU A 138 12.94 17.96 12.40
N PRO A 139 11.70 17.94 11.93
CA PRO A 139 10.89 16.74 11.94
C PRO A 139 11.39 15.75 10.86
N ARG A 140 11.08 14.47 11.01
CA ARG A 140 11.53 13.40 10.10
C ARG A 140 11.29 13.69 8.60
N PRO A 141 10.11 14.12 8.14
CA PRO A 141 9.90 14.39 6.72
C PRO A 141 10.85 15.45 6.15
N ALA A 142 11.13 16.50 6.92
CA ALA A 142 12.06 17.55 6.51
C ALA A 142 13.51 17.02 6.41
N LEU A 143 13.95 16.15 7.34
CA LEU A 143 15.26 15.51 7.23
C LEU A 143 15.35 14.60 5.99
N LEU A 144 14.33 13.79 5.73
CA LEU A 144 14.30 12.89 4.58
C LEU A 144 14.35 13.65 3.25
N GLY A 145 13.85 14.88 3.18
CA GLY A 145 13.99 15.77 2.03
C GLY A 145 15.45 16.02 1.65
N TYR A 146 16.37 16.07 2.62
CA TYR A 146 17.81 16.23 2.36
C TYR A 146 18.48 14.96 1.76
N LEU A 147 17.83 13.80 1.81
CA LEU A 147 18.32 12.60 1.11
C LEU A 147 18.16 12.70 -0.40
N LYS A 148 17.34 13.64 -0.88
CA LYS A 148 17.16 13.97 -2.31
C LYS A 148 18.02 15.15 -2.77
N ASP A 149 18.89 15.71 -1.90
CA ASP A 149 19.77 16.81 -2.26
C ASP A 149 20.78 16.38 -3.33
N SER A 150 21.10 17.26 -4.27
CA SER A 150 22.12 17.02 -5.29
C SER A 150 23.53 16.87 -4.72
N ASP A 151 23.83 17.53 -3.58
CA ASP A 151 25.10 17.40 -2.88
C ASP A 151 25.16 16.11 -2.05
N ARG A 152 26.08 15.22 -2.43
CA ARG A 152 26.28 13.92 -1.77
C ARG A 152 26.67 14.06 -0.31
N SER A 153 27.43 15.10 0.06
CA SER A 153 27.81 15.29 1.48
C SER A 153 26.60 15.65 2.34
N THR A 154 25.68 16.41 1.80
CA THR A 154 24.38 16.73 2.46
C THR A 154 23.56 15.48 2.69
N ARG A 155 23.44 14.58 1.69
CA ARG A 155 22.72 13.30 1.83
C ARG A 155 23.34 12.42 2.91
N ARG A 156 24.68 12.33 2.92
CA ARG A 156 25.42 11.59 3.94
C ARG A 156 25.16 12.15 5.35
N GLU A 157 25.31 13.45 5.55
CA GLU A 157 25.05 14.10 6.83
C GLU A 157 23.60 13.84 7.32
N ALA A 158 22.61 13.89 6.42
CA ALA A 158 21.22 13.61 6.74
C ALA A 158 21.02 12.15 7.18
N MET A 159 21.65 11.20 6.49
CA MET A 159 21.57 9.77 6.83
C MET A 159 22.27 9.45 8.16
N GLU A 160 23.43 10.06 8.41
CA GLU A 160 24.15 9.95 9.70
C GLU A 160 23.31 10.54 10.84
N CYS A 161 22.63 11.67 10.61
CA CYS A 161 21.71 12.28 11.58
C CYS A 161 20.51 11.34 11.86
N LEU A 162 19.93 10.74 10.83
CA LEU A 162 18.87 9.75 10.98
C LEU A 162 19.32 8.58 11.87
N GLY A 163 20.44 7.95 11.52
CA GLY A 163 20.97 6.81 12.27
C GLY A 163 21.27 7.16 13.73
N THR A 164 21.93 8.30 13.97
CA THR A 164 22.26 8.75 15.33
C THR A 164 21.00 9.03 16.17
N THR A 165 19.96 9.58 15.58
CA THR A 165 18.70 9.86 16.28
C THR A 165 17.94 8.57 16.59
N LEU A 166 17.92 7.60 15.66
CA LEU A 166 17.35 6.28 15.92
C LEU A 166 18.10 5.54 17.03
N GLU A 167 19.45 5.65 17.08
CA GLU A 167 20.26 5.05 18.13
C GLU A 167 19.90 5.55 19.53
N LYS A 168 19.64 6.86 19.68
CA LYS A 168 19.19 7.45 20.96
C LYS A 168 17.87 6.87 21.45
N ASN A 169 17.03 6.39 20.54
CA ASN A 169 15.70 5.81 20.81
C ASN A 169 15.68 4.28 20.71
N SER A 170 16.83 3.63 20.50
CA SER A 170 16.92 2.20 20.19
C SER A 170 16.29 1.30 21.26
N ALA A 171 16.51 1.59 22.53
CA ALA A 171 15.96 0.80 23.62
C ALA A 171 14.42 0.78 23.61
N GLU A 172 13.80 1.91 23.28
CA GLU A 172 12.34 2.02 23.23
C GLU A 172 11.77 1.38 21.94
N LEU A 173 12.44 1.57 20.80
CA LEU A 173 12.09 0.89 19.55
C LEU A 173 12.14 -0.63 19.72
N ASP A 174 13.21 -1.15 20.32
CA ASP A 174 13.36 -2.58 20.58
C ASP A 174 12.29 -3.10 21.56
N ARG A 175 12.02 -2.36 22.65
CA ARG A 175 10.99 -2.73 23.64
C ARG A 175 9.60 -2.83 23.01
N ILE A 176 9.21 -1.80 22.23
CA ILE A 176 7.90 -1.77 21.58
C ILE A 176 7.76 -2.94 20.60
N PHE A 177 8.80 -3.17 19.77
CA PHE A 177 8.74 -4.26 18.78
C PHE A 177 8.71 -5.63 19.44
N ASP A 178 9.52 -5.85 20.48
CA ASP A 178 9.52 -7.08 21.25
C ASP A 178 8.13 -7.37 21.83
N SER A 179 7.52 -6.36 22.44
CA SER A 179 6.15 -6.47 22.97
C SER A 179 5.12 -6.76 21.87
N LEU A 180 5.23 -6.15 20.69
CA LEU A 180 4.36 -6.42 19.53
C LEU A 180 4.50 -7.87 19.04
N VAL A 181 5.72 -8.38 18.92
CA VAL A 181 5.97 -9.77 18.50
C VAL A 181 5.33 -10.75 19.49
N HIS A 182 5.51 -10.53 20.79
CA HIS A 182 4.99 -11.43 21.82
C HIS A 182 3.45 -11.35 21.95
N VAL A 183 2.84 -10.17 21.85
CA VAL A 183 1.37 -10.08 21.89
C VAL A 183 0.74 -10.73 20.68
N ARG A 184 1.33 -10.58 19.49
CA ARG A 184 0.89 -11.23 18.25
C ARG A 184 1.03 -12.74 18.31
N ASP A 185 2.16 -13.26 18.81
CA ASP A 185 2.35 -14.69 19.03
C ASP A 185 1.34 -15.26 20.05
N ARG A 186 1.10 -14.54 21.14
CA ARG A 186 0.10 -14.90 22.15
C ARG A 186 -1.32 -14.97 21.58
N MET A 187 -1.72 -14.01 20.73
CA MET A 187 -3.00 -14.04 20.03
C MET A 187 -3.11 -15.27 19.11
N ALA A 188 -2.07 -15.52 18.32
CA ALA A 188 -2.03 -16.68 17.43
C ALA A 188 -2.21 -17.99 18.21
N LYS A 189 -1.50 -18.17 19.30
CA LYS A 189 -1.60 -19.36 20.15
C LYS A 189 -2.98 -19.52 20.81
N LYS A 190 -3.59 -18.42 21.26
CA LYS A 190 -4.97 -18.44 21.80
C LYS A 190 -5.99 -18.88 20.76
N LEU A 191 -5.76 -18.58 19.48
CA LEU A 191 -6.61 -19.00 18.36
C LEU A 191 -6.23 -20.38 17.78
N GLY A 192 -5.21 -21.06 18.35
CA GLY A 192 -4.79 -22.40 17.95
C GLY A 192 -3.80 -22.45 16.79
N TYR A 193 -3.18 -21.33 16.44
CA TYR A 193 -2.10 -21.29 15.45
C TYR A 193 -0.73 -21.56 16.09
N ASP A 194 0.20 -22.13 15.33
CA ASP A 194 1.57 -22.39 15.79
C ASP A 194 2.36 -21.08 16.04
N ASN A 195 2.11 -20.05 15.23
CA ASN A 195 2.71 -18.72 15.33
C ASN A 195 1.83 -17.68 14.62
N PHE A 196 2.27 -16.41 14.64
CA PHE A 196 1.48 -15.30 14.09
C PHE A 196 1.37 -15.31 12.56
N ILE A 197 2.18 -16.04 11.80
CA ILE A 197 2.20 -15.98 10.34
C ILE A 197 0.82 -16.29 9.76
N GLU A 198 0.21 -17.41 10.13
CA GLU A 198 -1.11 -17.81 9.62
C GLU A 198 -2.22 -16.83 10.05
N LEU A 199 -2.17 -16.35 11.28
CA LEU A 199 -3.12 -15.34 11.76
C LEU A 199 -2.94 -14.02 11.00
N GLY A 200 -1.70 -13.61 10.73
CA GLY A 200 -1.39 -12.42 9.93
C GLY A 200 -1.97 -12.52 8.51
N TYR A 201 -1.85 -13.67 7.87
CA TYR A 201 -2.46 -13.92 6.55
C TYR A 201 -3.98 -13.87 6.58
N CYS A 202 -4.62 -14.40 7.64
CA CYS A 202 -6.07 -14.28 7.83
C CYS A 202 -6.48 -12.80 8.01
N ARG A 203 -5.72 -12.02 8.79
CA ARG A 203 -5.97 -10.58 8.99
C ARG A 203 -5.84 -9.76 7.71
N MET A 204 -4.92 -10.16 6.81
CA MET A 204 -4.75 -9.53 5.49
C MET A 204 -5.80 -10.01 4.47
N ASN A 205 -6.77 -10.82 4.87
CA ASN A 205 -7.83 -11.37 4.01
C ASN A 205 -7.29 -12.04 2.72
N ARG A 206 -6.17 -12.78 2.83
CA ARG A 206 -5.51 -13.41 1.69
C ARG A 206 -6.24 -14.65 1.21
N LEU A 207 -7.03 -14.51 0.15
CA LEU A 207 -7.88 -15.57 -0.40
C LEU A 207 -7.18 -16.43 -1.45
N CYS A 208 -6.24 -15.87 -2.23
CA CYS A 208 -5.72 -16.51 -3.43
C CYS A 208 -4.26 -16.98 -3.33
N TYR A 209 -3.58 -16.77 -2.22
CA TYR A 209 -2.21 -17.24 -1.98
C TYR A 209 -1.91 -17.41 -0.49
N ASP A 210 -0.96 -18.27 -0.21
CA ASP A 210 -0.49 -18.60 1.12
C ASP A 210 1.01 -18.26 1.31
N ARG A 211 1.54 -18.56 2.50
CA ARG A 211 2.96 -18.34 2.79
C ARG A 211 3.91 -19.13 1.89
N GLN A 212 3.47 -20.25 1.29
CA GLN A 212 4.30 -21.04 0.40
C GLN A 212 4.38 -20.40 -0.98
N ALA A 213 3.28 -19.86 -1.47
CA ALA A 213 3.23 -19.05 -2.68
C ALA A 213 4.13 -17.81 -2.54
N VAL A 214 4.06 -17.09 -1.41
CA VAL A 214 4.95 -15.94 -1.14
C VAL A 214 6.41 -16.37 -1.04
N ALA A 215 6.72 -17.54 -0.47
CA ALA A 215 8.08 -18.06 -0.47
C ALA A 215 8.61 -18.35 -1.88
N GLU A 216 7.75 -18.82 -2.81
CA GLU A 216 8.14 -18.95 -4.22
C GLU A 216 8.35 -17.59 -4.88
N PHE A 217 7.49 -16.61 -4.63
CA PHE A 217 7.68 -15.24 -5.10
C PHE A 217 9.05 -14.69 -4.65
N ARG A 218 9.42 -14.85 -3.38
CA ARG A 218 10.74 -14.44 -2.86
C ARG A 218 11.89 -15.12 -3.61
N ARG A 219 11.76 -16.42 -3.93
CA ARG A 219 12.76 -17.14 -4.73
C ARG A 219 12.89 -16.57 -6.15
N ASN A 220 11.75 -16.26 -6.78
CA ASN A 220 11.70 -15.63 -8.10
C ASN A 220 12.36 -14.25 -8.08
N VAL A 221 12.05 -13.41 -7.10
CA VAL A 221 12.66 -12.07 -6.94
C VAL A 221 14.19 -12.19 -6.81
N LEU A 222 14.67 -13.09 -5.97
CA LEU A 222 16.12 -13.29 -5.77
C LEU A 222 16.84 -13.76 -7.03
N ARG A 223 16.23 -14.68 -7.77
CA ARG A 223 16.85 -15.24 -8.97
C ARG A 223 16.78 -14.30 -10.17
N ASP A 224 15.64 -13.63 -10.35
CA ASP A 224 15.31 -12.94 -11.60
C ASP A 224 15.46 -11.42 -11.50
N ILE A 225 14.98 -10.80 -10.41
CA ILE A 225 14.91 -9.33 -10.28
C ILE A 225 16.17 -8.75 -9.64
N VAL A 226 16.65 -9.32 -8.54
CA VAL A 226 17.81 -8.79 -7.81
C VAL A 226 19.04 -8.58 -8.70
N PRO A 227 19.44 -9.53 -9.58
CA PRO A 227 20.59 -9.32 -10.44
C PRO A 227 20.41 -8.14 -11.41
N VAL A 228 19.22 -8.00 -11.99
CA VAL A 228 18.91 -6.91 -12.95
C VAL A 228 18.89 -5.57 -12.23
N VAL A 229 18.21 -5.45 -11.10
CA VAL A 229 18.20 -4.23 -10.28
C VAL A 229 19.61 -3.82 -9.87
N SER A 230 20.42 -4.78 -9.41
CA SER A 230 21.80 -4.51 -9.00
C SER A 230 22.66 -3.99 -10.14
N ALA A 231 22.51 -4.55 -11.34
CA ALA A 231 23.20 -4.08 -12.54
C ALA A 231 22.78 -2.67 -12.94
N LEU A 232 21.46 -2.40 -12.97
CA LEU A 232 20.89 -1.10 -13.31
C LEU A 232 21.32 -0.01 -12.30
N ARG A 233 21.25 -0.30 -11.00
CA ARG A 233 21.69 0.63 -9.94
C ARG A 233 23.19 0.89 -10.00
N THR A 234 24.00 -0.12 -10.26
CA THR A 234 25.46 0.05 -10.45
C THR A 234 25.77 0.92 -11.68
N GLU A 235 25.05 0.72 -12.78
CA GLU A 235 25.22 1.56 -13.96
C GLU A 235 24.74 2.99 -13.73
N ASN A 236 23.62 3.16 -13.01
CA ASN A 236 23.13 4.48 -12.62
C ASN A 236 24.14 5.21 -11.71
N ALA A 237 24.75 4.52 -10.74
CA ALA A 237 25.80 5.08 -9.89
C ALA A 237 26.98 5.63 -10.71
N LYS A 238 27.42 4.90 -11.74
CA LYS A 238 28.48 5.38 -12.67
C LYS A 238 28.05 6.64 -13.42
N ARG A 239 26.81 6.73 -13.90
CA ARG A 239 26.27 7.95 -14.54
C ARG A 239 26.28 9.14 -13.59
N MET A 240 26.03 8.88 -12.30
CA MET A 240 26.08 9.88 -11.23
C MET A 240 27.52 10.22 -10.78
N GLY A 241 28.55 9.53 -11.31
CA GLY A 241 29.93 9.69 -10.87
C GLY A 241 30.20 9.16 -9.45
N ILE A 242 29.39 8.18 -8.99
CA ILE A 242 29.51 7.56 -7.67
C ILE A 242 30.24 6.23 -7.82
N GLU A 243 31.42 6.11 -7.20
CA GLU A 243 32.22 4.87 -7.20
C GLU A 243 31.79 3.94 -6.07
N ASP A 244 31.60 4.48 -4.86
CA ASP A 244 31.18 3.75 -3.67
C ASP A 244 29.71 4.07 -3.38
N TYR A 245 28.79 3.18 -3.80
CA TYR A 245 27.36 3.39 -3.66
C TYR A 245 26.89 3.05 -2.24
N GLU A 246 26.47 4.06 -1.54
CA GLU A 246 26.00 3.98 -0.15
C GLU A 246 24.48 4.17 -0.05
N LEU A 247 23.90 3.79 1.08
CA LEU A 247 22.46 3.92 1.32
C LEU A 247 21.93 5.35 1.09
N TYR A 248 22.71 6.39 1.43
CA TYR A 248 22.32 7.79 1.21
C TYR A 248 22.35 8.21 -0.27
N ASP A 249 22.80 7.38 -1.20
CA ASP A 249 22.73 7.63 -2.64
C ASP A 249 21.46 7.04 -3.28
N ASN A 250 20.68 6.27 -2.52
CA ASN A 250 19.56 5.49 -3.06
C ASN A 250 18.40 6.36 -3.57
N GLU A 251 18.20 7.55 -3.02
CA GLU A 251 17.08 8.43 -3.33
C GLU A 251 17.33 9.36 -4.52
N VAL A 252 18.54 9.39 -5.08
CA VAL A 252 18.89 10.25 -6.23
C VAL A 252 19.20 9.40 -7.45
N LEU A 253 18.39 9.56 -8.51
CA LEU A 253 18.43 8.70 -9.69
C LEU A 253 18.85 9.44 -10.96
N ILE A 254 18.72 10.76 -10.98
CA ILE A 254 18.97 11.60 -12.16
C ILE A 254 20.14 12.54 -11.92
N PRO A 255 21.16 12.58 -12.81
CA PRO A 255 22.20 13.58 -12.73
C PRO A 255 21.61 15.00 -12.80
N GLY A 256 21.94 15.82 -11.81
CA GLY A 256 21.41 17.19 -11.71
C GLY A 256 20.08 17.34 -10.98
N GLY A 257 19.50 16.25 -10.49
CA GLY A 257 18.26 16.20 -9.71
C GLY A 257 17.05 15.74 -10.52
N ASP A 258 16.00 15.41 -9.79
CA ASP A 258 14.76 14.87 -10.36
C ASP A 258 14.03 15.92 -11.21
N PRO A 259 13.37 15.49 -12.31
CA PRO A 259 12.60 16.39 -13.15
C PRO A 259 11.42 16.99 -12.35
N ARG A 260 11.21 18.30 -12.53
CA ARG A 260 10.08 18.98 -11.90
C ARG A 260 8.91 19.07 -12.86
N PRO A 261 7.67 18.81 -12.37
CA PRO A 261 6.47 18.94 -13.19
C PRO A 261 6.10 20.41 -13.41
N CYS A 262 5.14 20.64 -14.30
CA CYS A 262 4.41 21.89 -14.36
C CYS A 262 3.68 22.14 -13.01
N GLY A 263 3.42 23.40 -12.67
CA GLY A 263 2.74 23.73 -11.41
C GLY A 263 1.32 23.12 -11.32
N LYS A 264 0.72 23.18 -10.13
CA LYS A 264 -0.56 22.53 -9.78
C LYS A 264 -1.64 22.64 -10.87
N ASP A 265 -1.93 23.86 -11.34
CA ASP A 265 -2.97 24.06 -12.36
C ASP A 265 -2.60 23.38 -13.69
N GLY A 266 -1.30 23.36 -14.03
CA GLY A 266 -0.79 22.64 -15.19
C GLY A 266 -0.93 21.12 -15.04
N ILE A 267 -0.70 20.58 -13.83
CA ILE A 267 -0.87 19.14 -13.54
C ILE A 267 -2.34 18.73 -13.75
N PHE A 268 -3.32 19.48 -13.22
CA PHE A 268 -4.74 19.15 -13.42
C PHE A 268 -5.19 19.31 -14.86
N ALA A 269 -4.70 20.33 -15.58
CA ALA A 269 -4.99 20.49 -17.00
C ALA A 269 -4.42 19.32 -17.82
N ALA A 270 -3.16 18.94 -17.56
CA ALA A 270 -2.51 17.80 -18.21
C ALA A 270 -3.21 16.46 -17.86
N ALA A 271 -3.60 16.25 -16.60
CA ALA A 271 -4.33 15.07 -16.17
C ALA A 271 -5.68 14.95 -16.89
N ARG A 272 -6.45 16.04 -16.96
CA ARG A 272 -7.71 16.07 -17.70
C ARG A 272 -7.53 15.65 -19.16
N GLU A 273 -6.58 16.29 -19.86
CA GLU A 273 -6.26 15.93 -21.26
C GLU A 273 -5.81 14.46 -21.40
N MET A 274 -5.03 13.95 -20.46
CA MET A 274 -4.55 12.59 -20.44
C MET A 274 -5.71 11.59 -20.31
N TYR A 275 -6.57 11.75 -19.31
CA TYR A 275 -7.68 10.85 -19.06
C TYR A 275 -8.72 10.86 -20.20
N HIS A 276 -8.98 12.02 -20.83
CA HIS A 276 -9.77 12.10 -22.05
C HIS A 276 -9.13 11.39 -23.25
N ALA A 277 -7.81 11.39 -23.34
CA ALA A 277 -7.09 10.71 -24.42
C ALA A 277 -7.00 9.19 -24.20
N MET A 278 -7.02 8.71 -22.95
CA MET A 278 -7.00 7.27 -22.64
C MET A 278 -8.30 6.58 -23.07
N SER A 279 -9.45 7.11 -22.66
CA SER A 279 -10.76 6.62 -23.09
C SER A 279 -11.86 7.66 -22.79
N ARG A 280 -13.05 7.46 -23.40
CA ARG A 280 -14.22 8.24 -23.06
C ARG A 280 -14.59 8.12 -21.57
N GLU A 281 -14.52 6.91 -21.02
CA GLU A 281 -14.93 6.61 -19.66
C GLU A 281 -13.99 7.25 -18.63
N THR A 282 -12.68 7.20 -18.84
CA THR A 282 -11.74 7.90 -17.97
C THR A 282 -11.82 9.42 -18.11
N GLY A 283 -12.23 9.94 -19.28
CA GLY A 283 -12.58 11.35 -19.47
C GLY A 283 -13.80 11.76 -18.66
N GLU A 284 -14.87 10.95 -18.65
CA GLU A 284 -16.06 11.18 -17.83
C GLU A 284 -15.72 11.11 -16.32
N PHE A 285 -14.87 10.18 -15.92
CA PHE A 285 -14.39 10.06 -14.54
C PHE A 285 -13.63 11.31 -14.07
N ILE A 286 -12.62 11.76 -14.81
CA ILE A 286 -11.82 12.92 -14.36
C ILE A 286 -12.64 14.22 -14.37
N ASP A 287 -13.55 14.39 -15.34
CA ASP A 287 -14.46 15.55 -15.36
C ASP A 287 -15.35 15.55 -14.10
N MET A 288 -15.93 14.41 -13.73
CA MET A 288 -16.71 14.27 -12.49
C MET A 288 -15.89 14.61 -11.25
N MET A 289 -14.64 14.11 -11.16
CA MET A 289 -13.75 14.41 -10.03
C MET A 289 -13.43 15.91 -9.91
N LEU A 290 -13.18 16.58 -11.03
CA LEU A 290 -12.87 18.02 -11.07
C LEU A 290 -14.10 18.88 -10.82
N GLU A 291 -15.25 18.57 -11.43
CA GLU A 291 -16.51 19.30 -11.26
C GLU A 291 -17.05 19.24 -9.83
N ASN A 292 -16.82 18.11 -9.14
CA ASN A 292 -17.23 17.91 -7.76
C ASN A 292 -16.17 18.36 -6.73
N GLU A 293 -15.08 19.03 -7.18
CA GLU A 293 -13.98 19.47 -6.31
C GLU A 293 -13.43 18.32 -5.42
N ALA A 294 -13.31 17.12 -6.00
CA ALA A 294 -12.97 15.89 -5.28
C ALA A 294 -11.46 15.71 -5.00
N PHE A 295 -10.71 16.82 -5.04
CA PHE A 295 -9.28 16.87 -4.71
C PHE A 295 -8.99 17.94 -3.68
N ASP A 296 -8.28 17.60 -2.62
CA ASP A 296 -7.65 18.56 -1.74
C ASP A 296 -6.14 18.30 -1.70
N VAL A 297 -5.37 19.06 -2.48
CA VAL A 297 -3.94 18.83 -2.69
C VAL A 297 -3.03 19.92 -2.16
N ASP A 298 -3.58 21.08 -1.74
CA ASP A 298 -2.77 22.18 -1.22
C ASP A 298 -2.22 21.85 0.17
N SER A 299 -0.91 21.91 0.31
CA SER A 299 -0.24 21.81 1.60
C SER A 299 -0.51 23.07 2.43
N ARG A 300 -0.94 22.92 3.69
CA ARG A 300 -1.25 24.03 4.59
C ARG A 300 -1.13 23.63 6.06
N LYS A 301 -1.05 24.64 6.93
CA LYS A 301 -1.03 24.42 8.38
C LYS A 301 -2.29 23.70 8.83
N ASN A 302 -2.13 22.77 9.76
CA ASN A 302 -3.16 21.94 10.36
C ASN A 302 -3.84 20.92 9.40
N LYS A 303 -3.37 20.78 8.18
CA LYS A 303 -3.79 19.68 7.31
C LYS A 303 -2.99 18.42 7.66
N TRP A 304 -3.61 17.26 7.61
CA TRP A 304 -2.92 15.98 7.78
C TRP A 304 -1.85 15.80 6.68
N GLY A 305 -0.66 15.34 7.08
CA GLY A 305 0.54 15.37 6.22
C GLY A 305 0.69 14.21 5.24
N GLY A 306 -0.26 13.29 5.17
CA GLY A 306 -0.24 12.17 4.23
C GLY A 306 -1.04 12.43 2.96
N GLY A 307 -1.20 11.36 2.15
CA GLY A 307 -2.10 11.29 1.00
C GLY A 307 -2.93 10.01 1.06
N TYR A 308 -4.15 10.05 0.55
CA TYR A 308 -5.03 8.89 0.41
C TYR A 308 -6.16 9.16 -0.57
N CYS A 309 -6.69 8.08 -1.14
CA CYS A 309 -8.00 8.05 -1.77
C CYS A 309 -9.02 7.44 -0.79
N THR A 310 -10.21 8.03 -0.72
CA THR A 310 -11.37 7.48 0.01
C THR A 310 -12.61 7.59 -0.88
N GLU A 311 -13.71 6.95 -0.46
CA GLU A 311 -14.97 7.03 -1.19
C GLU A 311 -16.15 7.37 -0.28
N PHE A 312 -17.07 8.12 -0.81
CA PHE A 312 -18.39 8.38 -0.21
C PHE A 312 -19.42 7.49 -0.91
N VAL A 313 -19.50 6.25 -0.48
CA VAL A 313 -20.24 5.16 -1.14
C VAL A 313 -21.67 5.55 -1.49
N LYS A 314 -22.41 6.21 -0.57
CA LYS A 314 -23.79 6.67 -0.79
C LYS A 314 -23.90 7.67 -1.95
N TYR A 315 -22.84 8.42 -2.21
CA TYR A 315 -22.79 9.43 -3.27
C TYR A 315 -22.02 8.96 -4.50
N ARG A 316 -21.44 7.74 -4.46
CA ARG A 316 -20.58 7.20 -5.53
C ARG A 316 -19.45 8.16 -5.90
N GLN A 317 -18.89 8.79 -4.89
CA GLN A 317 -17.94 9.87 -5.07
C GLN A 317 -16.62 9.51 -4.38
N PRO A 318 -15.57 9.20 -5.14
CA PRO A 318 -14.21 9.15 -4.63
C PRO A 318 -13.71 10.55 -4.26
N PHE A 319 -12.76 10.62 -3.33
CA PHE A 319 -12.11 11.86 -2.93
C PHE A 319 -10.62 11.60 -2.66
N ILE A 320 -9.76 12.50 -3.13
CA ILE A 320 -8.31 12.41 -2.99
C ILE A 320 -7.82 13.57 -2.11
N LEU A 321 -7.12 13.22 -1.02
CA LEU A 321 -6.36 14.15 -0.20
C LEU A 321 -4.88 13.92 -0.43
N ALA A 322 -4.11 14.99 -0.67
CA ALA A 322 -2.67 14.95 -0.81
C ALA A 322 -2.04 16.28 -0.37
N ASN A 323 -0.71 16.38 -0.43
CA ASN A 323 0.03 17.58 -0.09
C ASN A 323 1.08 17.85 -1.17
N PHE A 324 0.74 18.64 -2.18
CA PHE A 324 1.66 19.00 -3.27
C PHE A 324 2.84 19.82 -2.74
N ASP A 325 4.03 19.49 -3.22
CA ASP A 325 5.31 20.11 -2.83
C ASP A 325 6.17 20.57 -4.04
N GLY A 326 5.67 20.41 -5.27
CA GLY A 326 6.33 20.79 -6.52
C GLY A 326 7.36 19.74 -6.99
N THR A 327 7.29 18.53 -6.48
CA THR A 327 8.12 17.40 -6.94
C THR A 327 7.36 16.50 -7.93
N ALA A 328 8.05 15.51 -8.49
CA ALA A 328 7.43 14.49 -9.34
C ALA A 328 6.28 13.75 -8.63
N GLY A 329 6.34 13.62 -7.30
CA GLY A 329 5.29 13.01 -6.50
C GLY A 329 3.91 13.67 -6.64
N ASP A 330 3.84 14.96 -7.03
CA ASP A 330 2.56 15.61 -7.32
C ASP A 330 1.85 14.99 -8.54
N VAL A 331 2.62 14.49 -9.50
CA VAL A 331 2.08 13.75 -10.66
C VAL A 331 1.68 12.35 -10.27
N ASP A 332 2.45 11.70 -9.39
CA ASP A 332 2.12 10.36 -8.89
C ASP A 332 0.77 10.39 -8.16
N VAL A 333 0.42 11.46 -7.46
CA VAL A 333 -0.93 11.63 -6.85
C VAL A 333 -2.05 11.56 -7.90
N VAL A 334 -1.93 12.28 -9.02
CA VAL A 334 -3.00 12.32 -10.04
C VAL A 334 -2.99 11.08 -10.94
N THR A 335 -2.07 10.16 -10.75
CA THR A 335 -2.02 8.86 -11.44
C THR A 335 -2.27 7.72 -10.47
N HIS A 336 -1.56 7.62 -9.37
CA HIS A 336 -1.71 6.58 -8.35
C HIS A 336 -3.06 6.66 -7.62
N GLU A 337 -3.29 7.76 -6.91
CA GLU A 337 -4.55 7.93 -6.15
C GLU A 337 -5.76 7.97 -7.08
N ALA A 338 -5.61 8.50 -8.28
CA ALA A 338 -6.68 8.45 -9.27
C ALA A 338 -6.91 7.05 -9.84
N GLY A 339 -5.94 6.14 -9.78
CA GLY A 339 -6.13 4.71 -10.06
C GLY A 339 -7.08 4.06 -9.05
N HIS A 340 -6.90 4.34 -7.76
CA HIS A 340 -7.84 3.92 -6.72
C HIS A 340 -9.22 4.56 -6.90
N ALA A 341 -9.27 5.86 -7.16
CA ALA A 341 -10.52 6.59 -7.37
C ALA A 341 -11.30 6.07 -8.59
N LEU A 342 -10.61 5.76 -9.68
CA LEU A 342 -11.22 5.16 -10.88
C LEU A 342 -11.82 3.79 -10.56
N ASN A 343 -11.09 2.93 -9.84
CA ASN A 343 -11.63 1.63 -9.40
C ASN A 343 -12.90 1.84 -8.56
N ALA A 344 -12.86 2.66 -7.50
CA ALA A 344 -14.02 2.94 -6.65
C ALA A 344 -15.23 3.44 -7.47
N TRP A 345 -14.99 4.34 -8.45
CA TRP A 345 -16.04 4.83 -9.34
C TRP A 345 -16.61 3.74 -10.25
N LEU A 346 -15.75 2.87 -10.81
CA LEU A 346 -16.16 1.77 -11.69
C LEU A 346 -16.98 0.70 -10.97
N ILE A 347 -16.67 0.43 -9.70
CA ILE A 347 -17.38 -0.60 -8.91
C ILE A 347 -18.53 -0.03 -8.06
N ALA A 348 -18.81 1.26 -8.12
CA ALA A 348 -19.81 1.91 -7.27
C ALA A 348 -21.22 1.30 -7.34
N ASP A 349 -21.57 0.64 -8.45
CA ASP A 349 -22.80 -0.12 -8.64
C ASP A 349 -22.67 -1.63 -8.39
N ASN A 350 -21.48 -2.10 -8.04
CA ASN A 350 -21.26 -3.51 -7.76
C ASN A 350 -21.95 -3.89 -6.43
N ARG A 351 -22.75 -4.96 -6.47
CA ARG A 351 -23.53 -5.44 -5.32
C ARG A 351 -22.69 -5.96 -4.15
N PHE A 352 -21.38 -6.13 -4.34
CA PHE A 352 -20.43 -6.60 -3.33
C PHE A 352 -19.41 -5.55 -2.91
N ALA A 353 -19.42 -4.34 -3.51
CA ALA A 353 -18.41 -3.32 -3.25
C ALA A 353 -18.20 -3.02 -1.76
N LEU A 354 -19.28 -2.98 -0.96
CA LEU A 354 -19.21 -2.76 0.49
C LEU A 354 -18.74 -3.96 1.33
N GLU A 355 -18.76 -5.17 0.78
CA GLU A 355 -18.45 -6.38 1.53
C GLU A 355 -17.13 -7.02 1.10
N LEU A 356 -16.75 -6.85 -0.16
CA LEU A 356 -15.54 -7.41 -0.75
C LEU A 356 -14.55 -6.33 -1.20
N ASP A 357 -15.00 -5.08 -1.32
CA ASP A 357 -14.20 -3.98 -1.84
C ASP A 357 -13.58 -4.35 -3.21
N CYS A 358 -12.29 -4.14 -3.41
CA CYS A 358 -11.55 -4.58 -4.59
C CYS A 358 -11.01 -6.02 -4.49
N GLY A 359 -11.25 -6.73 -3.38
CA GLY A 359 -10.88 -8.14 -3.19
C GLY A 359 -9.55 -8.40 -2.49
N GLY A 360 -8.72 -7.38 -2.27
CA GLY A 360 -7.44 -7.48 -1.56
C GLY A 360 -6.52 -6.31 -1.85
N MET A 361 -5.53 -6.10 -0.98
CA MET A 361 -4.60 -4.96 -1.10
C MET A 361 -3.74 -5.06 -2.36
N GLU A 362 -3.31 -6.26 -2.75
CA GLU A 362 -2.57 -6.50 -4.00
C GLU A 362 -3.40 -6.13 -5.24
N THR A 363 -4.73 -6.28 -5.18
CA THR A 363 -5.64 -5.85 -6.24
C THR A 363 -5.76 -4.33 -6.26
N ALA A 364 -5.97 -3.70 -5.10
CA ALA A 364 -6.05 -2.26 -4.95
C ALA A 364 -4.79 -1.56 -5.50
N GLU A 365 -3.61 -2.03 -5.07
CA GLU A 365 -2.34 -1.45 -5.51
C GLU A 365 -2.02 -1.78 -6.99
N THR A 366 -2.58 -2.85 -7.54
CA THR A 366 -2.49 -3.10 -8.99
C THR A 366 -3.22 -2.02 -9.78
N HIS A 367 -4.38 -1.53 -9.29
CA HIS A 367 -5.11 -0.44 -9.93
C HIS A 367 -4.29 0.85 -9.98
N SER A 368 -3.73 1.26 -8.84
CA SER A 368 -2.98 2.51 -8.68
C SER A 368 -1.66 2.49 -9.44
N MET A 369 -0.80 1.50 -9.19
CA MET A 369 0.53 1.38 -9.80
C MET A 369 0.47 1.14 -11.32
N SER A 370 -0.56 0.48 -11.82
CA SER A 370 -0.73 0.30 -13.28
C SER A 370 -1.14 1.60 -13.95
N MET A 371 -1.99 2.42 -13.33
CA MET A 371 -2.39 3.71 -13.88
C MET A 371 -1.18 4.65 -14.04
N GLU A 372 -0.23 4.63 -13.10
CA GLU A 372 1.02 5.37 -13.23
C GLU A 372 1.74 5.06 -14.56
N PHE A 373 1.78 3.79 -14.95
CA PHE A 373 2.41 3.35 -16.21
C PHE A 373 1.56 3.64 -17.45
N PHE A 374 0.23 3.52 -17.37
CA PHE A 374 -0.66 3.93 -18.46
C PHE A 374 -0.62 5.43 -18.73
N ALA A 375 -0.19 6.23 -17.75
CA ALA A 375 0.05 7.66 -17.92
C ALA A 375 1.34 8.00 -18.71
N TRP A 376 2.28 7.05 -18.88
CA TRP A 376 3.59 7.30 -19.48
C TRP A 376 3.58 7.94 -20.88
N PRO A 377 2.67 7.59 -21.82
CA PRO A 377 2.59 8.26 -23.12
C PRO A 377 2.31 9.76 -23.04
N TYR A 378 1.84 10.24 -21.88
CA TYR A 378 1.40 11.62 -21.69
C TYR A 378 2.36 12.47 -20.83
N MET A 379 3.50 11.91 -20.39
CA MET A 379 4.41 12.57 -19.44
C MET A 379 5.03 13.86 -19.98
N GLU A 380 5.10 14.06 -21.31
CA GLU A 380 5.50 15.34 -21.91
C GLU A 380 4.57 16.50 -21.52
N LYS A 381 3.28 16.23 -21.22
CA LYS A 381 2.34 17.25 -20.75
C LYS A 381 2.67 17.72 -19.32
N PHE A 382 3.24 16.87 -18.50
CA PHE A 382 3.59 17.15 -17.11
C PHE A 382 5.02 17.68 -16.95
N PHE A 383 5.98 17.09 -17.66
CA PHE A 383 7.41 17.33 -17.47
C PHE A 383 8.12 17.97 -18.68
N GLY A 384 7.41 18.20 -19.80
CA GLY A 384 8.02 18.73 -21.01
C GLY A 384 9.24 17.89 -21.45
N THR A 385 10.40 18.51 -21.60
CA THR A 385 11.66 17.84 -21.97
C THR A 385 12.19 16.90 -20.89
N GLY A 386 11.72 16.99 -19.66
CA GLY A 386 12.08 16.10 -18.54
C GLY A 386 11.34 14.76 -18.54
N ALA A 387 10.40 14.53 -19.44
CA ALA A 387 9.56 13.33 -19.45
C ALA A 387 10.33 12.01 -19.56
N ALA A 388 11.41 11.97 -20.34
CA ALA A 388 12.26 10.77 -20.44
C ALA A 388 12.99 10.47 -19.12
N ALA A 389 13.50 11.51 -18.44
CA ALA A 389 14.13 11.38 -17.14
C ALA A 389 13.13 10.89 -16.08
N TYR A 390 11.89 11.43 -16.09
CA TYR A 390 10.83 10.95 -15.22
C TYR A 390 10.53 9.46 -15.43
N ARG A 391 10.30 9.02 -16.68
CA ARG A 391 10.02 7.59 -16.96
C ARG A 391 11.15 6.67 -16.50
N TYR A 392 12.41 7.10 -16.68
CA TYR A 392 13.58 6.33 -16.21
C TYR A 392 13.60 6.25 -14.68
N MET A 393 13.47 7.40 -14.00
CA MET A 393 13.44 7.50 -12.54
C MET A 393 12.31 6.64 -11.95
N HIS A 394 11.09 6.85 -12.42
CA HIS A 394 9.90 6.14 -11.99
C HIS A 394 10.05 4.61 -12.12
N ALA A 395 10.43 4.12 -13.31
CA ALA A 395 10.60 2.68 -13.51
C ALA A 395 11.77 2.10 -12.72
N LEU A 396 12.90 2.80 -12.60
CA LEU A 396 14.05 2.30 -11.85
C LEU A 396 13.73 2.24 -10.35
N ASP A 397 13.02 3.23 -9.83
CA ASP A 397 12.60 3.25 -8.43
C ASP A 397 11.59 2.15 -8.13
N ALA A 398 10.51 2.07 -8.90
CA ALA A 398 9.47 1.05 -8.80
C ALA A 398 10.06 -0.39 -8.92
N PHE A 399 11.01 -0.60 -9.83
CA PHE A 399 11.63 -1.92 -9.99
C PHE A 399 12.60 -2.25 -8.84
N SER A 400 13.30 -1.25 -8.32
CA SER A 400 14.20 -1.39 -7.16
C SER A 400 13.45 -1.58 -5.84
N PHE A 401 12.19 -1.15 -5.78
CA PHE A 401 11.32 -1.36 -4.62
C PHE A 401 11.02 -2.84 -4.38
N ILE A 402 10.84 -3.65 -5.44
CA ILE A 402 10.45 -5.06 -5.32
C ILE A 402 11.43 -5.87 -4.44
N PRO A 403 12.76 -5.84 -4.64
CA PRO A 403 13.70 -6.49 -3.73
C PRO A 403 13.61 -5.99 -2.28
N TYR A 404 13.43 -4.68 -2.08
CA TYR A 404 13.32 -4.13 -0.73
C TYR A 404 12.07 -4.60 0.00
N GLY A 405 10.90 -4.48 -0.64
CA GLY A 405 9.64 -4.93 -0.04
C GLY A 405 9.63 -6.43 0.21
N THR A 406 10.27 -7.20 -0.66
CA THR A 406 10.47 -8.65 -0.47
C THR A 406 11.35 -8.96 0.73
N ALA A 407 12.40 -8.16 0.98
CA ALA A 407 13.23 -8.29 2.19
C ALA A 407 12.43 -7.99 3.46
N VAL A 408 11.56 -6.97 3.44
CA VAL A 408 10.65 -6.63 4.55
C VAL A 408 9.73 -7.81 4.87
N ASP A 409 9.17 -8.46 3.87
CA ASP A 409 8.31 -9.64 4.07
C ASP A 409 9.09 -10.84 4.63
N GLU A 410 10.26 -11.18 4.06
CA GLU A 410 11.07 -12.30 4.56
C GLU A 410 11.52 -12.07 6.00
N PHE A 411 11.85 -10.82 6.36
CA PHE A 411 12.19 -10.44 7.74
C PHE A 411 11.04 -10.75 8.70
N GLN A 412 9.82 -10.38 8.36
CA GLN A 412 8.65 -10.65 9.20
C GLN A 412 8.38 -12.15 9.35
N HIS A 413 8.57 -12.94 8.30
CA HIS A 413 8.47 -14.42 8.39
C HIS A 413 9.52 -15.00 9.33
N ILE A 414 10.76 -14.49 9.30
CA ILE A 414 11.83 -14.93 10.23
C ILE A 414 11.44 -14.59 11.68
N ILE A 415 11.04 -13.35 11.94
CA ILE A 415 10.72 -12.90 13.30
C ILE A 415 9.53 -13.66 13.89
N TYR A 416 8.43 -13.79 13.14
CA TYR A 416 7.23 -14.47 13.66
C TYR A 416 7.35 -16.00 13.70
N ALA A 417 8.31 -16.59 12.99
CA ALA A 417 8.67 -17.99 13.18
C ALA A 417 9.55 -18.20 14.43
N HIS A 418 10.25 -17.15 14.90
CA HIS A 418 11.17 -17.17 16.02
C HIS A 418 10.93 -15.98 16.97
N PRO A 419 9.79 -15.94 17.69
CA PRO A 419 9.38 -14.76 18.46
C PRO A 419 10.35 -14.39 19.59
N ASP A 420 11.17 -15.30 20.06
CA ASP A 420 12.14 -15.11 21.15
C ASP A 420 13.49 -14.51 20.67
N MET A 421 13.63 -14.14 19.39
CA MET A 421 14.87 -13.51 18.90
C MET A 421 15.17 -12.22 19.67
N THR A 422 16.43 -12.09 20.07
CA THR A 422 16.95 -10.84 20.67
C THR A 422 17.03 -9.70 19.63
N PRO A 423 17.07 -8.44 20.06
CA PRO A 423 17.28 -7.30 19.15
C PRO A 423 18.53 -7.45 18.27
N ALA A 424 19.64 -7.98 18.83
CA ALA A 424 20.87 -8.21 18.07
C ALA A 424 20.69 -9.27 16.96
N GLU A 425 19.98 -10.34 17.24
CA GLU A 425 19.65 -11.38 16.24
C GLU A 425 18.72 -10.85 15.15
N ARG A 426 17.73 -10.02 15.50
CA ARG A 426 16.85 -9.35 14.53
C ARG A 426 17.65 -8.42 13.60
N ASN A 427 18.55 -7.62 14.17
CA ASN A 427 19.42 -6.73 13.40
C ASN A 427 20.36 -7.51 12.48
N ALA A 428 20.94 -8.62 12.95
CA ALA A 428 21.78 -9.49 12.13
C ALA A 428 20.99 -10.15 10.99
N ALA A 429 19.74 -10.59 11.26
CA ALA A 429 18.85 -11.13 10.24
C ALA A 429 18.53 -10.08 9.16
N TRP A 430 18.17 -8.84 9.57
CA TRP A 430 17.92 -7.76 8.63
C TRP A 430 19.15 -7.42 7.77
N LEU A 431 20.33 -7.29 8.38
CA LEU A 431 21.56 -7.02 7.64
C LEU A 431 21.87 -8.12 6.62
N GLY A 432 21.58 -9.38 6.97
CA GLY A 432 21.70 -10.50 6.05
C GLY A 432 20.75 -10.39 4.86
N LEU A 433 19.52 -9.95 5.11
CA LEU A 433 18.51 -9.72 4.05
C LEU A 433 18.86 -8.51 3.16
N GLU A 434 19.37 -7.41 3.72
CA GLU A 434 19.85 -6.27 2.92
C GLU A 434 20.94 -6.73 1.94
N LYS A 435 21.93 -7.49 2.40
CA LYS A 435 22.99 -8.04 1.54
C LYS A 435 22.47 -9.03 0.49
N LYS A 436 21.42 -9.79 0.83
CA LYS A 436 20.80 -10.76 -0.07
C LYS A 436 19.98 -10.13 -1.16
N TYR A 437 19.14 -9.14 -0.83
CA TYR A 437 18.19 -8.52 -1.75
C TYR A 437 18.70 -7.24 -2.41
N ARG A 438 19.63 -6.54 -1.78
CA ARG A 438 20.16 -5.25 -2.23
C ARG A 438 21.69 -5.23 -2.19
N PRO A 439 22.38 -6.20 -2.84
CA PRO A 439 23.84 -6.37 -2.74
C PRO A 439 24.66 -5.20 -3.28
N HIS A 440 24.02 -4.27 -4.01
CA HIS A 440 24.63 -3.07 -4.57
C HIS A 440 24.70 -1.90 -3.58
N ILE A 441 24.07 -2.00 -2.40
CA ILE A 441 24.02 -0.94 -1.39
C ILE A 441 24.93 -1.27 -0.23
N SER A 442 25.81 -0.33 0.14
CA SER A 442 26.56 -0.36 1.39
C SER A 442 25.86 0.47 2.46
N VAL A 443 25.96 0.03 3.70
CA VAL A 443 25.56 0.77 4.92
C VAL A 443 26.75 0.97 5.85
N GLU A 444 27.96 0.67 5.39
CA GLU A 444 29.19 0.72 6.16
C GLU A 444 29.52 2.17 6.58
N GLY A 445 29.85 2.36 7.84
CA GLY A 445 30.17 3.67 8.38
C GLY A 445 28.97 4.60 8.60
N ILE A 446 27.72 4.15 8.34
CA ILE A 446 26.53 4.92 8.68
C ILE A 446 26.14 4.59 10.12
N PRO A 447 26.21 5.56 11.07
CA PRO A 447 25.95 5.32 12.48
C PRO A 447 24.65 4.56 12.70
N TYR A 448 24.66 3.56 13.57
CA TYR A 448 23.54 2.70 13.92
C TYR A 448 23.02 1.82 12.75
N LEU A 449 22.82 2.36 11.54
CA LEU A 449 22.28 1.61 10.41
C LEU A 449 23.22 0.49 9.93
N GLU A 450 24.54 0.67 10.04
CA GLU A 450 25.52 -0.38 9.73
C GLU A 450 25.35 -1.67 10.55
N ARG A 451 24.64 -1.61 11.69
CA ARG A 451 24.32 -2.74 12.54
C ARG A 451 23.07 -3.52 12.09
N GLY A 452 22.45 -3.11 10.98
CA GLY A 452 21.24 -3.74 10.45
C GLY A 452 19.95 -3.26 11.11
N THR A 453 19.90 -2.01 11.55
CA THR A 453 18.75 -1.46 12.30
C THR A 453 17.77 -0.67 11.42
N ARG A 454 17.99 -0.60 10.11
CA ARG A 454 17.16 0.17 9.18
C ARG A 454 15.67 -0.20 9.25
N TRP A 455 15.34 -1.46 9.52
CA TRP A 455 13.96 -1.93 9.63
C TRP A 455 13.15 -1.16 10.70
N GLN A 456 13.78 -0.57 11.71
CA GLN A 456 13.11 0.08 12.83
C GLN A 456 12.35 1.36 12.43
N TYR A 457 12.70 2.00 11.33
CA TYR A 457 11.93 3.14 10.83
C TYR A 457 10.95 2.78 9.71
N GLN A 458 10.85 1.50 9.33
CA GLN A 458 9.84 1.00 8.42
C GLN A 458 8.53 0.73 9.20
N MET A 459 7.62 1.71 9.19
CA MET A 459 6.40 1.69 10.01
C MET A 459 5.56 0.42 9.83
N HIS A 460 5.43 -0.07 8.62
CA HIS A 460 4.63 -1.27 8.29
C HIS A 460 5.07 -2.51 9.08
N ILE A 461 6.35 -2.63 9.44
CA ILE A 461 6.85 -3.75 10.26
C ILE A 461 6.22 -3.74 11.66
N TYR A 462 6.01 -2.54 12.23
CA TYR A 462 5.37 -2.36 13.54
C TYR A 462 3.85 -2.37 13.45
N GLU A 463 3.28 -1.67 12.49
CA GLU A 463 1.86 -1.31 12.45
C GLU A 463 1.01 -2.30 11.64
N SER A 464 1.53 -2.79 10.51
CA SER A 464 0.77 -3.57 9.53
C SER A 464 1.55 -4.80 9.05
N PRO A 465 1.75 -5.81 9.91
CA PRO A 465 2.56 -6.97 9.58
C PRO A 465 2.01 -7.73 8.37
N PHE A 466 2.94 -8.15 7.50
CA PHE A 466 2.70 -8.85 6.24
C PHE A 466 2.04 -8.04 5.12
N TYR A 467 1.70 -6.76 5.32
CA TYR A 467 1.10 -5.94 4.27
C TYR A 467 2.08 -5.63 3.13
N TYR A 468 3.36 -5.43 3.44
CA TYR A 468 4.32 -4.84 2.51
C TYR A 468 4.57 -5.65 1.23
N ILE A 469 4.34 -6.96 1.26
CA ILE A 469 4.50 -7.84 0.09
C ILE A 469 3.42 -7.57 -0.97
N ASP A 470 2.25 -7.07 -0.58
CA ASP A 470 1.14 -6.81 -1.50
C ASP A 470 1.52 -5.71 -2.50
N TYR A 471 2.29 -4.70 -2.08
CA TYR A 471 2.91 -3.73 -2.98
C TYR A 471 3.85 -4.38 -3.99
N CYS A 472 4.65 -5.38 -3.59
CA CYS A 472 5.58 -6.06 -4.49
C CYS A 472 4.84 -6.90 -5.54
N LEU A 473 3.76 -7.57 -5.11
CA LEU A 473 2.89 -8.35 -6.00
C LEU A 473 2.20 -7.43 -7.01
N ALA A 474 1.61 -6.34 -6.54
CA ALA A 474 0.97 -5.33 -7.36
C ALA A 474 1.96 -4.68 -8.34
N GLN A 475 3.17 -4.36 -7.88
CA GLN A 475 4.20 -3.77 -8.75
C GLN A 475 4.63 -4.72 -9.87
N THR A 476 4.68 -6.05 -9.63
CA THR A 476 4.94 -7.00 -10.71
C THR A 476 3.79 -7.05 -11.72
N ALA A 477 2.54 -6.94 -11.27
CA ALA A 477 1.38 -6.83 -12.16
C ALA A 477 1.41 -5.54 -12.97
N ALA A 478 1.74 -4.41 -12.34
CA ALA A 478 1.85 -3.11 -13.00
C ALA A 478 2.96 -3.12 -14.07
N PHE A 479 4.11 -3.74 -13.82
CA PHE A 479 5.13 -3.93 -14.85
C PHE A 479 4.66 -4.83 -16.00
N ASN A 480 3.86 -5.87 -15.75
CA ASN A 480 3.26 -6.64 -16.83
C ASN A 480 2.33 -5.79 -17.69
N PHE A 481 1.51 -4.92 -17.08
CA PHE A 481 0.67 -3.97 -17.81
C PHE A 481 1.51 -2.94 -18.58
N LEU A 482 2.59 -2.41 -17.99
CA LEU A 482 3.53 -1.54 -18.71
C LEU A 482 4.07 -2.24 -19.96
N LEU A 483 4.61 -3.44 -19.82
CA LEU A 483 5.22 -4.16 -20.93
C LEU A 483 4.19 -4.51 -22.01
N ALA A 484 2.97 -4.90 -21.61
CA ALA A 484 1.85 -5.12 -22.53
C ALA A 484 1.44 -3.83 -23.25
N SER A 485 1.41 -2.68 -22.55
CA SER A 485 1.06 -1.39 -23.14
C SER A 485 2.10 -0.88 -24.17
N LEU A 486 3.36 -1.28 -24.01
CA LEU A 486 4.40 -0.98 -25.00
C LEU A 486 4.27 -1.84 -26.28
N ASP A 487 3.69 -3.03 -26.15
CA ASP A 487 3.39 -3.91 -27.30
C ASP A 487 2.08 -3.49 -27.99
N ASP A 488 0.99 -3.28 -27.22
CA ASP A 488 -0.32 -2.82 -27.69
C ASP A 488 -1.04 -2.07 -26.55
N TYR A 489 -1.05 -0.74 -26.65
CA TYR A 489 -1.61 0.12 -25.59
C TYR A 489 -3.13 -0.08 -25.42
N GLU A 490 -3.87 -0.18 -26.52
CA GLU A 490 -5.33 -0.25 -26.46
C GLU A 490 -5.81 -1.59 -25.88
N ASP A 491 -5.19 -2.71 -26.27
CA ASP A 491 -5.47 -4.02 -25.70
C ASP A 491 -5.11 -4.08 -24.21
N ALA A 492 -3.91 -3.62 -23.85
CA ALA A 492 -3.47 -3.60 -22.46
C ALA A 492 -4.37 -2.72 -21.57
N PHE A 493 -4.77 -1.54 -22.06
CA PHE A 493 -5.65 -0.65 -21.33
C PHE A 493 -7.07 -1.23 -21.19
N SER A 494 -7.58 -1.89 -22.23
CA SER A 494 -8.87 -2.62 -22.16
C SER A 494 -8.85 -3.71 -21.09
N LYS A 495 -7.77 -4.48 -21.00
CA LYS A 495 -7.57 -5.51 -19.96
C LYS A 495 -7.45 -4.90 -18.56
N TYR A 496 -6.76 -3.77 -18.42
CA TYR A 496 -6.70 -3.03 -17.17
C TYR A 496 -8.09 -2.53 -16.72
N MET A 497 -8.87 -1.97 -17.63
CA MET A 497 -10.23 -1.52 -17.36
C MET A 497 -11.16 -2.69 -16.99
N HIS A 498 -10.98 -3.86 -17.62
CA HIS A 498 -11.68 -5.08 -17.24
C HIS A 498 -11.30 -5.52 -15.82
N PHE A 499 -10.00 -5.56 -15.52
CA PHE A 499 -9.47 -5.87 -14.20
C PHE A 499 -10.07 -4.96 -13.12
N SER A 500 -10.13 -3.64 -13.40
CA SER A 500 -10.59 -2.63 -12.45
C SER A 500 -12.11 -2.65 -12.17
N ARG A 501 -12.91 -3.37 -12.97
CA ARG A 501 -14.38 -3.44 -12.79
C ARG A 501 -14.87 -4.59 -11.92
N GLN A 502 -13.97 -5.45 -11.43
CA GLN A 502 -14.41 -6.73 -10.85
C GLN A 502 -14.91 -6.63 -9.40
N GLY A 503 -14.58 -5.58 -8.65
CA GLY A 503 -15.15 -5.31 -7.33
C GLY A 503 -15.08 -6.49 -6.36
N GLY A 504 -13.95 -7.20 -6.30
CA GLY A 504 -13.72 -8.33 -5.40
C GLY A 504 -14.45 -9.63 -5.80
N GLU A 505 -15.17 -9.66 -6.92
CA GLU A 505 -15.86 -10.88 -7.41
C GLU A 505 -14.91 -11.92 -8.02
N ARG A 506 -13.65 -11.56 -8.21
CA ARG A 506 -12.60 -12.39 -8.77
C ARG A 506 -11.36 -12.35 -7.89
N LEU A 507 -10.66 -13.47 -7.81
CA LEU A 507 -9.36 -13.53 -7.16
C LEU A 507 -8.30 -12.78 -7.99
N TRP A 508 -7.38 -12.09 -7.35
CA TRP A 508 -6.28 -11.39 -8.03
C TRP A 508 -5.50 -12.30 -9.01
N THR A 509 -5.24 -13.55 -8.64
CA THR A 509 -4.57 -14.53 -9.51
C THR A 509 -5.39 -14.92 -10.73
N GLU A 510 -6.73 -14.92 -10.63
CA GLU A 510 -7.62 -15.13 -11.77
C GLU A 510 -7.57 -13.91 -12.70
N LEU A 511 -7.63 -12.70 -12.13
CA LEU A 511 -7.54 -11.45 -12.90
C LEU A 511 -6.22 -11.32 -13.67
N LEU A 512 -5.09 -11.73 -13.07
CA LEU A 512 -3.82 -11.81 -13.80
C LEU A 512 -3.90 -12.76 -14.98
N THR A 513 -4.50 -13.93 -14.80
CA THR A 513 -4.67 -14.93 -15.87
C THR A 513 -5.57 -14.41 -16.98
N GLU A 514 -6.67 -13.73 -16.65
CA GLU A 514 -7.59 -13.10 -17.60
C GLU A 514 -6.90 -11.97 -18.41
N ALA A 515 -5.98 -11.25 -17.77
CA ALA A 515 -5.13 -10.25 -18.44
C ALA A 515 -4.05 -10.90 -19.34
N GLY A 516 -3.83 -12.21 -19.23
CA GLY A 516 -2.81 -12.95 -19.98
C GLY A 516 -1.45 -12.98 -19.28
N PHE A 517 -1.38 -12.69 -18.00
CA PHE A 517 -0.15 -12.65 -17.21
C PHE A 517 0.08 -13.96 -16.45
N ALA A 518 1.34 -14.37 -16.34
CA ALA A 518 1.72 -15.52 -15.53
C ALA A 518 1.59 -15.18 -14.03
N SER A 519 1.16 -16.16 -13.23
CA SER A 519 1.18 -16.00 -11.77
C SER A 519 2.61 -15.81 -11.26
N PRO A 520 2.90 -14.77 -10.45
CA PRO A 520 4.24 -14.50 -9.93
C PRO A 520 4.71 -15.58 -8.94
N PHE A 521 3.82 -16.47 -8.53
CA PHE A 521 4.09 -17.62 -7.65
C PHE A 521 4.56 -18.87 -8.41
N THR A 522 4.58 -18.83 -9.75
CA THR A 522 5.10 -19.93 -10.56
C THR A 522 6.64 -19.85 -10.62
N PRO A 523 7.38 -20.96 -10.44
CA PRO A 523 8.84 -20.95 -10.58
C PRO A 523 9.28 -20.39 -11.95
N GLY A 524 10.11 -19.35 -11.93
CA GLY A 524 10.62 -18.71 -13.15
C GLY A 524 9.74 -17.63 -13.76
N ALA A 525 8.59 -17.32 -13.18
CA ALA A 525 7.63 -16.40 -13.76
C ALA A 525 8.14 -14.96 -13.95
N LEU A 526 9.12 -14.53 -13.15
CA LEU A 526 9.63 -13.14 -13.20
C LEU A 526 10.83 -12.96 -14.14
N GLY A 527 11.35 -14.01 -14.76
CA GLY A 527 12.56 -13.94 -15.59
C GLY A 527 12.37 -13.09 -16.86
N GLU A 528 11.28 -13.30 -17.59
CA GLU A 528 10.96 -12.53 -18.78
C GLU A 528 10.67 -11.07 -18.44
N LEU A 529 9.83 -10.84 -17.41
CA LEU A 529 9.54 -9.50 -16.92
C LEU A 529 10.83 -8.73 -16.57
N ALA A 530 11.71 -9.32 -15.76
CA ALA A 530 12.95 -8.70 -15.35
C ALA A 530 13.86 -8.35 -16.53
N SER A 531 13.99 -9.25 -17.50
CA SER A 531 14.78 -9.03 -18.72
C SER A 531 14.21 -7.89 -19.57
N ARG A 532 12.88 -7.86 -19.77
CA ARG A 532 12.23 -6.81 -20.58
C ARG A 532 12.30 -5.44 -19.89
N VAL A 533 12.08 -5.36 -18.57
CA VAL A 533 12.22 -4.10 -17.81
C VAL A 533 13.66 -3.61 -17.83
N GLY A 534 14.65 -4.49 -17.64
CA GLY A 534 16.06 -4.13 -17.77
C GLY A 534 16.38 -3.53 -19.13
N THR A 535 15.94 -4.19 -20.21
CA THR A 535 16.11 -3.72 -21.59
C THR A 535 15.41 -2.38 -21.86
N LEU A 536 14.23 -2.18 -21.27
CA LEU A 536 13.50 -0.91 -21.38
C LEU A 536 14.29 0.23 -20.74
N LEU A 537 14.77 0.06 -19.51
CA LEU A 537 15.54 1.07 -18.79
C LEU A 537 16.87 1.41 -19.46
N GLU A 538 17.56 0.44 -20.06
CA GLU A 538 18.77 0.68 -20.84
C GLU A 538 18.53 1.53 -22.10
N LYS A 539 17.33 1.47 -22.68
CA LYS A 539 16.96 2.22 -23.90
C LYS A 539 16.50 3.65 -23.63
N ILE A 540 16.01 3.96 -22.43
CA ILE A 540 15.59 5.32 -22.09
C ILE A 540 16.84 6.20 -21.98
N LYS A 541 16.91 7.20 -22.85
CA LYS A 541 18.01 8.20 -22.85
C LYS A 541 17.62 9.36 -21.93
N ILE A 542 18.43 9.60 -20.90
CA ILE A 542 18.29 10.67 -19.92
C ILE A 542 19.46 11.64 -20.03
#